data_4a4856ccc5bf4aec1e58b14db90e5085
#
_entry.id   4a4856ccc5bf4aec1e58b14db90e5085
#
_cell.length_a   1.000
_cell.length_b   1.000
_cell.length_c   1.000
_cell.angle_alpha   90.00
_cell.angle_beta   90.00
_cell.angle_gamma   90.00
#
_symmetry.space_group_name_H-M   'P 1'
#
loop_
_entity.id
_entity.type
_entity.pdbx_description
1 polymer ?
#
loop_
_entity_poly.entity_id
_entity_poly.type
_entity_poly.pdbx_seq_one_letter_code
_entity_poly.pdbx_strand_id
1 'polypeptide(L)'
;MSEIVNMVASTQVTESIDLYEVSDTLNIDYEAEQFPGMVYRVADPKVCILLFRSGKAVVTGAKSKEAVEKGLSIMVEDLTNHGFEMWPLKTEDISLENIVVTYNHGDLLDLSTLSLHMQFDKTEYEPEVFPGLIYRIDEPKSVCLVFSSGKCVITGCKSEEEAQEATDHLVDQLNTMPTFGF
;
A
#
# COMPACT_ATOMS: atom_id res chain seq x y z
N MET A 1 17.58 3.48 -6.22
CA MET A 1 17.25 2.19 -5.59
C MET A 1 15.81 2.21 -5.12
N SER A 2 15.04 1.19 -5.47
CA SER A 2 13.61 1.11 -5.15
C SER A 2 13.34 0.02 -4.12
N GLU A 3 12.31 0.23 -3.30
CA GLU A 3 11.91 -0.70 -2.25
C GLU A 3 10.39 -0.70 -2.08
N ILE A 4 9.80 -1.88 -2.01
CA ILE A 4 8.38 -1.99 -1.65
C ILE A 4 8.27 -1.76 -0.14
N VAL A 5 7.48 -0.75 0.25
CA VAL A 5 7.32 -0.38 1.66
C VAL A 5 5.95 -0.71 2.23
N ASN A 6 4.96 -0.96 1.36
CA ASN A 6 3.63 -1.34 1.81
C ASN A 6 2.88 -2.09 0.70
N MET A 7 2.22 -3.17 1.09
CA MET A 7 1.24 -3.87 0.27
C MET A 7 -0.08 -3.88 1.01
N VAL A 8 -1.15 -3.53 0.31
CA VAL A 8 -2.51 -3.63 0.81
C VAL A 8 -3.20 -4.73 0.02
N ALA A 9 -3.78 -5.68 0.73
CA ALA A 9 -4.46 -6.81 0.11
C ALA A 9 -5.77 -7.07 0.83
N SER A 10 -6.71 -7.71 0.15
CA SER A 10 -7.99 -8.07 0.74
C SER A 10 -8.39 -9.49 0.37
N THR A 11 -9.17 -10.10 1.24
CA THR A 11 -9.76 -11.41 0.99
C THR A 11 -10.98 -11.59 1.89
N GLN A 12 -11.78 -12.58 1.58
CA GLN A 12 -12.91 -12.99 2.41
C GLN A 12 -12.44 -14.15 3.29
N VAL A 13 -12.59 -14.03 4.61
CA VAL A 13 -12.10 -15.04 5.54
C VAL A 13 -13.21 -15.81 6.25
N THR A 14 -14.44 -15.35 6.13
CA THR A 14 -15.63 -16.03 6.66
C THR A 14 -16.86 -15.43 5.99
N GLU A 15 -18.03 -16.05 6.18
CA GLU A 15 -19.28 -15.53 5.62
C GLU A 15 -19.72 -14.24 6.31
N SER A 16 -19.65 -14.23 7.63
CA SER A 16 -19.90 -13.06 8.47
C SER A 16 -19.34 -13.34 9.86
N ILE A 17 -19.10 -12.30 10.65
CA ILE A 17 -18.53 -12.47 11.98
C ILE A 17 -19.00 -11.35 12.90
N ASP A 18 -19.30 -11.72 14.15
CA ASP A 18 -19.68 -10.76 15.18
C ASP A 18 -18.41 -10.17 15.82
N LEU A 19 -18.09 -8.94 15.45
CA LEU A 19 -16.85 -8.28 15.90
C LEU A 19 -16.88 -7.96 17.39
N TYR A 20 -18.05 -7.77 17.99
CA TYR A 20 -18.15 -7.58 19.44
C TYR A 20 -17.76 -8.86 20.19
N GLU A 21 -18.19 -9.99 19.66
CA GLU A 21 -17.82 -11.29 20.24
C GLU A 21 -16.32 -11.54 20.11
N VAL A 22 -15.72 -11.23 18.97
CA VAL A 22 -14.29 -11.34 18.77
C VAL A 22 -13.53 -10.40 19.71
N SER A 23 -13.99 -9.17 19.81
CA SER A 23 -13.41 -8.16 20.70
C SER A 23 -13.38 -8.65 22.16
N ASP A 24 -14.50 -9.18 22.63
CA ASP A 24 -14.60 -9.69 24.00
C ASP A 24 -13.72 -10.93 24.22
N THR A 25 -13.73 -11.85 23.26
CA THR A 25 -13.00 -13.13 23.37
C THR A 25 -11.49 -12.93 23.34
N LEU A 26 -11.01 -12.04 22.45
CA LEU A 26 -9.58 -11.81 22.24
C LEU A 26 -9.04 -10.60 23.00
N ASN A 27 -9.92 -9.88 23.70
CA ASN A 27 -9.57 -8.66 24.42
C ASN A 27 -8.92 -7.61 23.49
N ILE A 28 -9.58 -7.36 22.37
CA ILE A 28 -9.18 -6.36 21.39
C ILE A 28 -10.18 -5.22 21.43
N ASP A 29 -9.71 -3.97 21.46
CA ASP A 29 -10.58 -2.81 21.43
C ASP A 29 -11.32 -2.73 20.10
N TYR A 30 -12.63 -2.55 20.17
CA TYR A 30 -13.47 -2.37 18.99
C TYR A 30 -14.57 -1.35 19.27
N GLU A 31 -14.56 -0.27 18.49
CA GLU A 31 -15.56 0.80 18.58
C GLU A 31 -16.15 1.03 17.18
N ALA A 32 -17.28 0.37 16.91
CA ALA A 32 -17.95 0.43 15.61
C ALA A 32 -18.35 1.85 15.21
N GLU A 33 -18.60 2.73 16.18
CA GLU A 33 -18.96 4.12 15.92
C GLU A 33 -17.81 4.95 15.38
N GLN A 34 -16.58 4.60 15.76
CA GLN A 34 -15.37 5.28 15.27
C GLN A 34 -14.89 4.69 13.95
N PHE A 35 -14.92 3.38 13.84
CA PHE A 35 -14.49 2.69 12.63
C PHE A 35 -15.17 1.33 12.54
N PRO A 36 -15.75 0.98 11.37
CA PRO A 36 -16.54 -0.26 11.25
C PRO A 36 -15.72 -1.54 11.27
N GLY A 37 -14.41 -1.45 11.07
CA GLY A 37 -13.51 -2.61 11.09
C GLY A 37 -12.84 -2.77 12.45
N MET A 38 -12.58 -4.01 12.82
CA MET A 38 -11.77 -4.31 13.99
C MET A 38 -10.31 -4.40 13.58
N VAL A 39 -9.43 -3.75 14.32
CA VAL A 39 -7.99 -3.76 14.03
C VAL A 39 -7.34 -4.93 14.73
N TYR A 40 -6.83 -5.87 13.95
CA TYR A 40 -6.08 -7.03 14.43
C TYR A 40 -4.62 -6.82 14.04
N ARG A 41 -3.74 -6.73 15.04
CA ARG A 41 -2.31 -6.48 14.81
C ARG A 41 -1.52 -7.76 14.94
N VAL A 42 -0.64 -7.99 13.97
CA VAL A 42 0.31 -9.10 13.97
C VAL A 42 1.70 -8.52 14.22
N ALA A 43 2.46 -9.12 15.12
CA ALA A 43 3.79 -8.62 15.48
C ALA A 43 4.87 -9.10 14.51
N ASP A 44 4.78 -10.34 14.02
CA ASP A 44 5.77 -10.92 13.11
C ASP A 44 5.10 -11.89 12.13
N PRO A 45 4.95 -11.52 10.86
CA PRO A 45 5.37 -10.25 10.25
C PRO A 45 4.55 -9.07 10.79
N LYS A 46 5.14 -7.88 10.83
CA LYS A 46 4.46 -6.70 11.34
C LYS A 46 3.44 -6.20 10.31
N VAL A 47 2.19 -6.60 10.49
CA VAL A 47 1.08 -6.20 9.62
C VAL A 47 -0.14 -5.86 10.47
N CYS A 48 -1.03 -5.08 9.89
CA CYS A 48 -2.29 -4.71 10.50
C CYS A 48 -3.41 -5.26 9.62
N ILE A 49 -4.36 -5.96 10.24
CA ILE A 49 -5.50 -6.54 9.52
C ILE A 49 -6.77 -5.86 10.00
N LEU A 50 -7.54 -5.32 9.07
CA LEU A 50 -8.85 -4.76 9.34
C LEU A 50 -9.88 -5.85 9.05
N LEU A 51 -10.56 -6.31 10.08
CA LEU A 51 -11.59 -7.35 9.94
C LEU A 51 -12.96 -6.70 10.02
N PHE A 52 -13.81 -6.96 9.04
CA PHE A 52 -15.14 -6.39 8.93
C PHE A 52 -16.21 -7.46 9.22
N ARG A 53 -17.36 -6.98 9.68
CA ARG A 53 -18.49 -7.84 10.00
C ARG A 53 -18.92 -8.71 8.81
N SER A 54 -18.74 -8.23 7.61
CA SER A 54 -19.03 -8.97 6.37
C SER A 54 -18.13 -10.18 6.14
N GLY A 55 -17.10 -10.35 6.98
CA GLY A 55 -16.10 -11.40 6.81
C GLY A 55 -14.95 -10.99 5.92
N LYS A 56 -14.94 -9.76 5.42
CA LYS A 56 -13.82 -9.23 4.62
C LYS A 56 -12.68 -8.84 5.54
N ALA A 57 -11.47 -9.17 5.12
CA ALA A 57 -10.23 -8.76 5.80
C ALA A 57 -9.36 -7.96 4.84
N VAL A 58 -8.81 -6.85 5.34
CA VAL A 58 -7.88 -6.00 4.59
C VAL A 58 -6.57 -5.97 5.34
N VAL A 59 -5.50 -6.39 4.68
CA VAL A 59 -4.14 -6.39 5.25
C VAL A 59 -3.41 -5.14 4.78
N THR A 60 -2.76 -4.45 5.69
CA THR A 60 -1.92 -3.29 5.38
C THR A 60 -0.61 -3.39 6.16
N GLY A 61 0.43 -2.71 5.67
CA GLY A 61 1.73 -2.71 6.30
C GLY A 61 2.65 -3.84 5.88
N ALA A 62 2.20 -4.76 5.03
CA ALA A 62 3.03 -5.86 4.55
C ALA A 62 4.05 -5.35 3.53
N LYS A 63 5.23 -5.96 3.51
CA LYS A 63 6.28 -5.60 2.55
C LYS A 63 6.48 -6.67 1.47
N SER A 64 5.72 -7.75 1.54
CA SER A 64 5.80 -8.86 0.57
C SER A 64 4.47 -9.62 0.57
N LYS A 65 4.25 -10.41 -0.48
CA LYS A 65 3.10 -11.31 -0.55
C LYS A 65 3.13 -12.34 0.57
N GLU A 66 4.31 -12.84 0.90
CA GLU A 66 4.52 -13.81 1.98
C GLU A 66 4.08 -13.23 3.32
N ALA A 67 4.39 -11.96 3.57
CA ALA A 67 3.95 -11.28 4.78
C ALA A 67 2.42 -11.13 4.84
N VAL A 68 1.78 -10.85 3.71
CA VAL A 68 0.30 -10.80 3.62
C VAL A 68 -0.28 -12.16 3.99
N GLU A 69 0.18 -13.22 3.35
CA GLU A 69 -0.33 -14.58 3.56
C GLU A 69 -0.11 -15.05 4.99
N LYS A 70 1.09 -14.83 5.50
CA LYS A 70 1.44 -15.24 6.87
C LYS A 70 0.61 -14.49 7.91
N GLY A 71 0.44 -13.19 7.75
CA GLY A 71 -0.39 -12.38 8.64
C GLY A 71 -1.82 -12.86 8.67
N LEU A 72 -2.41 -13.11 7.50
CA LEU A 72 -3.78 -13.62 7.40
C LEU A 72 -3.89 -15.01 8.04
N SER A 73 -2.91 -15.90 7.80
CA SER A 73 -2.89 -17.23 8.39
C SER A 73 -2.87 -17.19 9.91
N ILE A 74 -2.07 -16.30 10.47
CA ILE A 74 -1.99 -16.13 11.94
C ILE A 74 -3.35 -15.71 12.50
N MET A 75 -4.00 -14.73 11.88
CA MET A 75 -5.32 -14.27 12.33
C MET A 75 -6.37 -15.37 12.20
N VAL A 76 -6.45 -16.03 11.05
CA VAL A 76 -7.43 -17.10 10.80
C VAL A 76 -7.25 -18.25 11.78
N GLU A 77 -6.01 -18.67 12.04
CA GLU A 77 -5.71 -19.72 13.00
C GLU A 77 -6.10 -19.30 14.42
N ASP A 78 -5.76 -18.08 14.82
CA ASP A 78 -6.10 -17.54 16.14
C ASP A 78 -7.62 -17.53 16.36
N LEU A 79 -8.37 -17.02 15.40
CA LEU A 79 -9.84 -16.99 15.48
C LEU A 79 -10.44 -18.39 15.48
N THR A 80 -9.91 -19.30 14.67
CA THR A 80 -10.34 -20.68 14.65
C THR A 80 -10.11 -21.35 15.99
N ASN A 81 -8.97 -21.13 16.61
CA ASN A 81 -8.62 -21.68 17.92
C ASN A 81 -9.53 -21.14 19.05
N HIS A 82 -10.13 -19.97 18.85
CA HIS A 82 -11.06 -19.38 19.80
C HIS A 82 -12.53 -19.70 19.49
N GLY A 83 -12.78 -20.61 18.55
CA GLY A 83 -14.11 -21.13 18.28
C GLY A 83 -14.89 -20.42 17.18
N PHE A 84 -14.29 -19.48 16.47
CA PHE A 84 -14.95 -18.81 15.36
C PHE A 84 -14.83 -19.65 14.08
N GLU A 85 -15.90 -19.70 13.29
CA GLU A 85 -15.90 -20.40 12.01
C GLU A 85 -15.17 -19.53 10.97
N MET A 86 -14.06 -20.04 10.47
CA MET A 86 -13.27 -19.34 9.45
C MET A 86 -13.14 -20.23 8.22
N TRP A 87 -13.08 -19.60 7.06
CA TRP A 87 -12.82 -20.33 5.82
C TRP A 87 -11.33 -20.67 5.71
N PRO A 88 -10.99 -21.80 5.06
CA PRO A 88 -9.59 -22.07 4.73
C PRO A 88 -9.02 -20.94 3.87
N LEU A 89 -7.86 -20.44 4.26
CA LEU A 89 -7.20 -19.39 3.50
C LEU A 89 -6.64 -19.93 2.20
N LYS A 90 -7.01 -19.32 1.07
CA LYS A 90 -6.52 -19.69 -0.26
C LYS A 90 -5.77 -18.50 -0.84
N THR A 91 -4.51 -18.74 -1.19
CA THR A 91 -3.63 -17.71 -1.75
C THR A 91 -4.21 -17.06 -3.00
N GLU A 92 -4.84 -17.86 -3.87
CA GLU A 92 -5.44 -17.37 -5.12
C GLU A 92 -6.64 -16.45 -4.91
N ASP A 93 -7.24 -16.47 -3.73
CA ASP A 93 -8.38 -15.62 -3.39
C ASP A 93 -7.97 -14.29 -2.77
N ILE A 94 -6.68 -14.10 -2.51
CA ILE A 94 -6.15 -12.85 -1.96
C ILE A 94 -5.93 -11.87 -3.10
N SER A 95 -6.58 -10.70 -3.02
CA SER A 95 -6.48 -9.65 -4.03
C SER A 95 -5.54 -8.56 -3.55
N LEU A 96 -4.49 -8.28 -4.31
CA LEU A 96 -3.62 -7.13 -4.04
C LEU A 96 -4.36 -5.87 -4.49
N GLU A 97 -4.56 -4.95 -3.56
CA GLU A 97 -5.31 -3.70 -3.81
C GLU A 97 -4.40 -2.52 -4.09
N ASN A 98 -3.22 -2.50 -3.49
CA ASN A 98 -2.26 -1.42 -3.69
C ASN A 98 -0.86 -1.84 -3.25
N ILE A 99 0.14 -1.40 -4.01
CA ILE A 99 1.55 -1.56 -3.67
C ILE A 99 2.16 -0.16 -3.64
N VAL A 100 2.87 0.15 -2.56
CA VAL A 100 3.59 1.41 -2.42
C VAL A 100 5.09 1.13 -2.50
N VAL A 101 5.76 1.82 -3.42
CA VAL A 101 7.20 1.71 -3.64
C VAL A 101 7.85 3.05 -3.33
N THR A 102 9.00 3.03 -2.69
CA THR A 102 9.84 4.22 -2.57
C THR A 102 11.04 4.06 -3.49
N TYR A 103 11.47 5.18 -4.05
CA TYR A 103 12.65 5.28 -4.89
C TYR A 103 13.45 6.50 -4.45
N ASN A 104 14.75 6.37 -4.38
CA ASN A 104 15.63 7.50 -4.09
C ASN A 104 16.53 7.75 -5.29
N HIS A 105 16.37 8.91 -5.91
CA HIS A 105 17.16 9.32 -7.08
C HIS A 105 18.63 9.57 -6.71
N GLY A 106 18.88 9.97 -5.46
CA GLY A 106 20.25 10.17 -4.96
C GLY A 106 20.72 11.61 -5.02
N ASP A 107 20.12 12.42 -5.86
CA ASP A 107 20.48 13.82 -6.04
C ASP A 107 19.28 14.72 -5.76
N LEU A 108 19.57 15.97 -5.43
CA LEU A 108 18.51 16.97 -5.27
C LEU A 108 17.85 17.24 -6.63
N LEU A 109 16.55 17.45 -6.59
CA LEU A 109 15.73 17.71 -7.77
C LEU A 109 15.11 19.10 -7.70
N ASP A 110 15.18 19.83 -8.82
CA ASP A 110 14.46 21.09 -8.97
C ASP A 110 13.06 20.78 -9.50
N LEU A 111 12.07 20.79 -8.61
CA LEU A 111 10.70 20.41 -8.95
C LEU A 111 10.05 21.41 -9.93
N SER A 112 10.42 22.67 -9.88
CA SER A 112 9.91 23.66 -10.82
C SER A 112 10.35 23.34 -12.25
N THR A 113 11.63 22.99 -12.42
CA THR A 113 12.16 22.58 -13.71
C THR A 113 11.54 21.25 -14.18
N LEU A 114 11.41 20.27 -13.26
CA LEU A 114 10.76 19.00 -13.57
C LEU A 114 9.34 19.18 -14.08
N SER A 115 8.57 20.06 -13.45
CA SER A 115 7.17 20.30 -13.83
C SER A 115 7.04 20.84 -15.25
N LEU A 116 8.08 21.51 -15.76
CA LEU A 116 8.09 22.04 -17.12
C LEU A 116 8.52 21.01 -18.17
N HIS A 117 9.35 20.04 -17.77
CA HIS A 117 9.94 19.06 -18.69
C HIS A 117 9.20 17.73 -18.74
N MET A 118 8.55 17.33 -17.66
CA MET A 118 7.70 16.15 -17.67
C MET A 118 6.40 16.45 -18.40
N GLN A 119 5.62 15.41 -18.72
CA GLN A 119 4.34 15.60 -19.42
C GLN A 119 3.44 16.54 -18.63
N PHE A 120 3.25 17.73 -19.17
CA PHE A 120 2.56 18.84 -18.48
C PHE A 120 1.14 18.46 -18.03
N ASP A 121 0.42 17.74 -18.87
CA ASP A 121 -0.94 17.29 -18.59
C ASP A 121 -1.02 16.18 -17.54
N LYS A 122 0.12 15.60 -17.17
CA LYS A 122 0.23 14.53 -16.18
C LYS A 122 0.88 14.97 -14.87
N THR A 123 1.33 16.23 -14.78
CA THR A 123 2.03 16.73 -13.60
C THR A 123 1.23 17.83 -12.92
N GLU A 124 1.32 17.83 -11.58
CA GLU A 124 0.80 18.89 -10.73
C GLU A 124 1.90 19.29 -9.76
N TYR A 125 2.23 20.56 -9.73
CA TYR A 125 3.18 21.07 -8.74
C TYR A 125 2.69 22.39 -8.20
N GLU A 126 2.18 22.37 -6.97
CA GLU A 126 1.69 23.53 -6.23
C GLU A 126 2.33 23.53 -4.85
N PRO A 127 3.56 24.04 -4.72
CA PRO A 127 4.32 23.95 -3.47
C PRO A 127 3.64 24.58 -2.25
N GLU A 128 2.70 25.49 -2.48
CA GLU A 128 1.93 26.11 -1.39
C GLU A 128 0.86 25.16 -0.82
N VAL A 129 0.43 24.19 -1.62
CA VAL A 129 -0.59 23.19 -1.23
C VAL A 129 0.06 21.90 -0.77
N PHE A 130 1.07 21.43 -1.52
CA PHE A 130 1.77 20.20 -1.25
C PHE A 130 3.22 20.31 -1.73
N PRO A 131 4.20 19.93 -0.90
CA PRO A 131 5.61 20.15 -1.24
C PRO A 131 6.16 19.26 -2.34
N GLY A 132 5.48 18.18 -2.69
CA GLY A 132 5.91 17.25 -3.73
C GLY A 132 5.29 17.56 -5.08
N LEU A 133 5.97 17.10 -6.13
CA LEU A 133 5.41 17.10 -7.48
C LEU A 133 4.62 15.81 -7.66
N ILE A 134 3.40 15.90 -8.17
CA ILE A 134 2.53 14.77 -8.43
C ILE A 134 2.61 14.45 -9.92
N TYR A 135 3.02 13.23 -10.26
CA TYR A 135 3.08 12.75 -11.63
C TYR A 135 2.20 11.52 -11.79
N ARG A 136 1.23 11.59 -12.70
CA ARG A 136 0.29 10.50 -12.94
C ARG A 136 0.71 9.71 -14.18
N ILE A 137 0.75 8.39 -14.04
CA ILE A 137 1.02 7.46 -15.12
C ILE A 137 -0.30 6.77 -15.48
N ASP A 138 -0.61 6.71 -16.79
CA ASP A 138 -1.84 6.07 -17.26
C ASP A 138 -1.68 4.56 -17.32
N GLU A 139 -0.50 4.09 -17.71
CA GLU A 139 -0.24 2.65 -17.91
C GLU A 139 1.19 2.28 -17.49
N PRO A 140 1.35 1.52 -16.42
CA PRO A 140 0.30 1.08 -15.49
C PRO A 140 -0.25 2.24 -14.67
N LYS A 141 -1.55 2.21 -14.39
CA LYS A 141 -2.22 3.29 -13.66
C LYS A 141 -1.61 3.47 -12.27
N SER A 142 -1.00 4.61 -12.05
CA SER A 142 -0.26 4.87 -10.81
C SER A 142 -0.04 6.37 -10.63
N VAL A 143 0.35 6.72 -9.40
CA VAL A 143 0.66 8.11 -9.03
C VAL A 143 2.04 8.12 -8.40
N CYS A 144 2.88 9.03 -8.86
CA CYS A 144 4.21 9.23 -8.32
C CYS A 144 4.27 10.56 -7.59
N LEU A 145 4.82 10.55 -6.38
CA LEU A 145 5.10 11.74 -5.61
C LEU A 145 6.61 11.94 -5.62
N VAL A 146 7.07 13.08 -6.14
CA VAL A 146 8.49 13.39 -6.28
C VAL A 146 8.82 14.57 -5.39
N PHE A 147 9.84 14.41 -4.55
CA PHE A 147 10.27 15.44 -3.60
C PHE A 147 11.64 16.00 -3.98
N SER A 148 11.89 17.24 -3.60
CA SER A 148 13.14 17.95 -3.92
C SER A 148 14.38 17.23 -3.36
N SER A 149 14.23 16.44 -2.31
CA SER A 149 15.31 15.64 -1.75
C SER A 149 15.77 14.49 -2.66
N GLY A 150 15.03 14.21 -3.72
CA GLY A 150 15.26 13.06 -4.60
C GLY A 150 14.45 11.83 -4.20
N LYS A 151 13.75 11.87 -3.09
CA LYS A 151 12.87 10.78 -2.67
C LYS A 151 11.59 10.78 -3.47
N CYS A 152 11.14 9.60 -3.86
CA CYS A 152 9.90 9.41 -4.63
C CYS A 152 9.07 8.32 -4.01
N VAL A 153 7.76 8.44 -4.15
CA VAL A 153 6.79 7.44 -3.71
C VAL A 153 5.91 7.10 -4.90
N ILE A 154 5.79 5.81 -5.22
CA ILE A 154 4.92 5.33 -6.30
C ILE A 154 3.81 4.50 -5.66
N THR A 155 2.56 4.82 -5.98
CA THR A 155 1.39 4.15 -5.40
C THR A 155 0.33 3.92 -6.47
N GLY A 156 -0.57 2.98 -6.23
CA GLY A 156 -1.70 2.68 -7.10
C GLY A 156 -1.57 1.39 -7.90
N CYS A 157 -0.41 0.76 -7.91
CA CYS A 157 -0.20 -0.49 -8.63
C CYS A 157 -0.79 -1.67 -7.85
N LYS A 158 -1.27 -2.68 -8.58
CA LYS A 158 -1.90 -3.87 -7.99
C LYS A 158 -1.10 -5.15 -8.18
N SER A 159 0.07 -5.07 -8.81
CA SER A 159 1.01 -6.18 -8.92
C SER A 159 2.43 -5.68 -8.80
N GLU A 160 3.35 -6.59 -8.48
CA GLU A 160 4.77 -6.26 -8.40
C GLU A 160 5.31 -5.86 -9.76
N GLU A 161 4.83 -6.49 -10.84
CA GLU A 161 5.19 -6.18 -12.22
C GLU A 161 4.79 -4.75 -12.58
N GLU A 162 3.55 -4.37 -12.29
CA GLU A 162 3.08 -2.99 -12.51
C GLU A 162 3.88 -1.98 -11.70
N ALA A 163 4.19 -2.31 -10.44
CA ALA A 163 4.99 -1.44 -9.58
C ALA A 163 6.39 -1.22 -10.15
N GLN A 164 7.00 -2.28 -10.68
CA GLN A 164 8.31 -2.18 -11.32
C GLN A 164 8.24 -1.35 -12.59
N GLU A 165 7.24 -1.58 -13.43
CA GLU A 165 7.04 -0.81 -14.67
C GLU A 165 6.83 0.67 -14.39
N ALA A 166 6.01 0.99 -13.39
CA ALA A 166 5.77 2.38 -13.00
C ALA A 166 7.05 3.04 -12.47
N THR A 167 7.81 2.31 -11.66
CA THR A 167 9.08 2.80 -11.12
C THR A 167 10.07 3.06 -12.25
N ASP A 168 10.22 2.11 -13.19
CA ASP A 168 11.11 2.26 -14.33
C ASP A 168 10.71 3.45 -15.20
N HIS A 169 9.41 3.64 -15.41
CA HIS A 169 8.90 4.78 -16.17
C HIS A 169 9.29 6.10 -15.50
N LEU A 170 9.11 6.20 -14.18
CA LEU A 170 9.51 7.41 -13.45
C LEU A 170 11.02 7.63 -13.51
N VAL A 171 11.82 6.59 -13.32
CA VAL A 171 13.28 6.68 -13.37
C VAL A 171 13.73 7.18 -14.75
N ASP A 172 13.15 6.66 -15.82
CA ASP A 172 13.46 7.11 -17.18
C ASP A 172 13.13 8.60 -17.36
N GLN A 173 11.98 9.04 -16.85
CA GLN A 173 11.62 10.45 -16.91
C GLN A 173 12.60 11.33 -16.15
N LEU A 174 13.04 10.92 -14.98
CA LEU A 174 14.02 11.67 -14.18
C LEU A 174 15.38 11.69 -14.83
N ASN A 175 15.81 10.59 -15.49
CA ASN A 175 17.11 10.48 -16.12
C ASN A 175 17.20 11.21 -17.47
N THR A 176 16.07 11.46 -18.14
CA THR A 176 16.05 12.21 -19.40
C THR A 176 16.09 13.73 -19.18
N MET A 177 16.03 14.16 -17.94
CA MET A 177 16.10 15.57 -17.60
C MET A 177 17.46 16.16 -17.97
N PRO A 178 17.50 17.36 -18.58
CA PRO A 178 18.78 18.01 -18.81
C PRO A 178 19.43 18.29 -17.45
N THR A 179 20.64 17.77 -17.29
CA THR A 179 21.46 18.14 -16.15
C THR A 179 21.93 19.57 -16.37
N PHE A 180 21.41 20.49 -15.56
CA PHE A 180 21.96 21.82 -15.50
C PHE A 180 23.28 21.71 -14.79
N GLY A 181 24.37 21.56 -15.55
CA GLY A 181 25.69 21.55 -14.98
C GLY A 181 26.04 22.94 -14.49
N PHE A 182 26.12 23.06 -13.21
CA PHE A 182 26.71 24.22 -12.57
C PHE A 182 28.07 23.85 -12.02
#